data_832079eabc5a663182eceb9841361f54
#
_entry.id   832079eabc5a663182eceb9841361f54
#
_cell.length_a   1.000
_cell.length_b   1.000
_cell.length_c   1.000
_cell.angle_alpha   90.00
_cell.angle_beta   90.00
_cell.angle_gamma   90.00
#
_symmetry.space_group_name_H-M   'P 1'
#
loop_
_entity.id
_entity.type
_entity.pdbx_description
1 polymer ?
#
loop_
_entity_poly.entity_id
_entity_poly.type
_entity_poly.pdbx_seq_one_letter_code
_entity_poly.pdbx_strand_id
1 'polypeptide(L)'
;MNAAEGEVDRQEPNWMVELRLKDVNLGQFPILQATTGLKMQSHIDGRIHFNFDPRQLLRSNGEVLIGLSDWIIQASDLKLGEMGSFPVPDLVLSKGKSKIEAKVDKGALSVESLKLEGGDLMLDLKGKVYLSQEVSNYRMNLQGNFQMSPKFAESLSLVTALIEKQKSEDGSYPLTLTGQFSKPNIKIGTFVLPF
;
A
#
# COMPACT_ATOMS: atom_id res chain seq x y z
N MET A 1 -43.55 13.68 40.02
CA MET A 1 -42.41 12.77 40.27
C MET A 1 -41.71 12.62 38.94
N ASN A 2 -40.74 13.52 38.65
CA ASN A 2 -40.02 13.56 37.40
C ASN A 2 -38.73 12.75 37.56
N ALA A 3 -38.63 11.64 36.86
CA ALA A 3 -37.37 10.91 36.75
C ALA A 3 -36.49 11.65 35.77
N ALA A 4 -35.39 12.22 36.23
CA ALA A 4 -34.33 12.72 35.38
C ALA A 4 -33.56 11.51 34.86
N GLU A 5 -33.71 11.17 33.60
CA GLU A 5 -32.82 10.28 32.88
C GLU A 5 -31.48 10.98 32.71
N GLY A 6 -30.53 10.64 33.55
CA GLY A 6 -29.14 11.03 33.35
C GLY A 6 -28.54 10.20 32.23
N GLU A 7 -28.29 10.85 31.11
CA GLU A 7 -27.50 10.30 30.02
C GLU A 7 -26.05 10.15 30.52
N VAL A 8 -25.66 8.93 30.87
CA VAL A 8 -24.27 8.60 31.22
C VAL A 8 -23.49 8.62 29.92
N ASP A 9 -22.79 9.72 29.64
CA ASP A 9 -21.79 9.83 28.60
C ASP A 9 -20.65 8.85 28.92
N ARG A 10 -20.81 7.61 28.49
CA ARG A 10 -19.75 6.61 28.50
C ARG A 10 -18.78 7.00 27.41
N GLN A 11 -17.76 7.79 27.74
CA GLN A 11 -16.60 7.98 26.91
C GLN A 11 -15.97 6.59 26.70
N GLU A 12 -16.34 5.98 25.59
CA GLU A 12 -15.75 4.68 25.18
C GLU A 12 -14.29 4.91 24.81
N PRO A 13 -13.39 3.95 25.11
CA PRO A 13 -11.97 4.12 24.93
C PRO A 13 -11.62 4.32 23.45
N ASN A 14 -11.25 5.52 23.07
CA ASN A 14 -10.51 5.75 21.85
C ASN A 14 -9.13 5.10 22.01
N TRP A 15 -8.78 4.25 21.08
CA TRP A 15 -7.46 3.62 21.07
C TRP A 15 -6.48 4.59 20.43
N MET A 16 -5.54 5.07 21.22
CA MET A 16 -4.42 5.85 20.73
C MET A 16 -3.24 4.91 20.50
N VAL A 17 -2.76 4.84 19.26
CA VAL A 17 -1.57 4.08 18.87
C VAL A 17 -0.52 5.08 18.43
N GLU A 18 0.62 5.09 19.10
CA GLU A 18 1.81 5.82 18.68
C GLU A 18 2.94 4.81 18.49
N LEU A 19 3.40 4.64 17.24
CA LEU A 19 4.52 3.79 16.88
C LEU A 19 5.63 4.67 16.29
N ARG A 20 6.82 4.50 16.82
CA ARG A 20 8.05 5.06 16.25
C ARG A 20 8.90 3.89 15.77
N LEU A 21 9.13 3.86 14.47
CA LEU A 21 9.94 2.87 13.80
C LEU A 21 11.33 3.47 13.58
N LYS A 22 12.36 2.76 13.97
CA LYS A 22 13.74 3.15 13.72
C LYS A 22 14.53 1.94 13.25
N ASP A 23 14.98 1.99 12.01
CA ASP A 23 15.79 0.95 11.39
C ASP A 23 15.18 -0.46 11.52
N VAL A 24 13.87 -0.57 11.31
CA VAL A 24 13.15 -1.85 11.42
C VAL A 24 13.34 -2.65 10.15
N ASN A 25 13.94 -3.83 10.26
CA ASN A 25 14.17 -4.72 9.12
C ASN A 25 12.93 -5.60 8.86
N LEU A 26 12.27 -5.40 7.71
CA LEU A 26 11.10 -6.21 7.29
C LEU A 26 11.41 -7.69 7.09
N GLY A 27 12.64 -8.05 6.73
CA GLY A 27 13.05 -9.43 6.56
C GLY A 27 12.93 -10.28 7.83
N GLN A 28 12.83 -9.64 9.00
CA GLN A 28 12.65 -10.31 10.28
C GLN A 28 11.18 -10.67 10.59
N PHE A 29 10.24 -10.29 9.71
CA PHE A 29 8.80 -10.55 9.90
C PHE A 29 8.34 -11.73 9.03
N PRO A 30 8.39 -12.97 9.53
CA PRO A 30 8.03 -14.16 8.76
C PRO A 30 6.57 -14.18 8.30
N ILE A 31 5.70 -13.44 8.98
CA ILE A 31 4.29 -13.33 8.61
C ILE A 31 4.11 -12.70 7.22
N LEU A 32 4.94 -11.73 6.83
CA LEU A 32 4.88 -11.11 5.51
C LEU A 32 5.20 -12.13 4.42
N GLN A 33 6.26 -12.91 4.62
CA GLN A 33 6.61 -13.98 3.69
C GLN A 33 5.55 -15.08 3.64
N ALA A 34 5.00 -15.48 4.78
CA ALA A 34 3.95 -16.50 4.85
C ALA A 34 2.69 -16.07 4.09
N THR A 35 2.30 -14.78 4.20
CA THR A 35 1.09 -14.25 3.57
C THR A 35 1.26 -13.98 2.08
N THR A 36 2.39 -13.40 1.67
CA THR A 36 2.61 -12.97 0.28
C THR A 36 3.39 -13.99 -0.55
N GLY A 37 4.14 -14.89 0.08
CA GLY A 37 5.13 -15.77 -0.56
C GLY A 37 6.46 -15.06 -0.87
N LEU A 38 6.52 -13.73 -0.76
CA LEU A 38 7.68 -12.94 -1.15
C LEU A 38 8.73 -12.88 -0.02
N LYS A 39 9.97 -13.15 -0.38
CA LYS A 39 11.13 -12.92 0.47
C LYS A 39 11.59 -11.48 0.25
N MET A 40 11.41 -10.64 1.25
CA MET A 40 11.73 -9.22 1.14
C MET A 40 12.63 -8.76 2.28
N GLN A 41 13.46 -7.77 1.98
CA GLN A 41 14.29 -7.04 2.94
C GLN A 41 14.05 -5.56 2.74
N SER A 42 13.94 -4.82 3.79
CA SER A 42 13.85 -3.35 3.77
C SER A 42 14.13 -2.82 5.15
N HIS A 43 14.69 -1.63 5.22
CA HIS A 43 14.81 -0.87 6.45
C HIS A 43 13.70 0.19 6.47
N ILE A 44 12.97 0.22 7.58
CA ILE A 44 11.85 1.14 7.77
C ILE A 44 12.17 2.09 8.91
N ASP A 45 12.05 3.37 8.62
CA ASP A 45 12.01 4.44 9.60
C ASP A 45 10.66 5.14 9.51
N GLY A 46 10.11 5.57 10.65
CA GLY A 46 8.86 6.29 10.55
C GLY A 46 8.13 6.53 11.85
N ARG A 47 6.98 7.13 11.69
CA ARG A 47 6.04 7.40 12.77
C ARG A 47 4.61 7.12 12.30
N ILE A 48 3.88 6.42 13.14
CA ILE A 48 2.46 6.18 12.98
C ILE A 48 1.79 6.73 14.23
N HIS A 49 0.91 7.69 14.06
CA HIS A 49 0.05 8.20 15.11
C HIS A 49 -1.40 8.00 14.69
N PHE A 50 -2.17 7.29 15.51
CA PHE A 50 -3.51 6.87 15.11
C PHE A 50 -4.46 6.85 16.31
N ASN A 51 -5.53 7.62 16.22
CA ASN A 51 -6.68 7.53 17.10
C ASN A 51 -7.74 6.69 16.42
N PHE A 52 -8.01 5.52 16.94
CA PHE A 52 -8.91 4.54 16.35
C PHE A 52 -10.13 4.34 17.23
N ASP A 53 -11.30 4.54 16.63
CA ASP A 53 -12.58 4.16 17.22
C ASP A 53 -13.12 2.94 16.45
N PRO A 54 -13.01 1.71 17.00
CA PRO A 54 -13.41 0.50 16.31
C PRO A 54 -14.91 0.42 16.03
N ARG A 55 -15.72 1.18 16.77
CA ARG A 55 -17.17 1.22 16.59
C ARG A 55 -17.63 2.31 15.63
N GLN A 56 -16.85 3.39 15.55
CA GLN A 56 -17.16 4.53 14.73
C GLN A 56 -15.93 4.97 13.91
N LEU A 57 -15.64 4.24 12.84
CA LEU A 57 -14.48 4.51 11.99
C LEU A 57 -14.44 5.97 11.48
N LEU A 58 -15.60 6.61 11.35
CA LEU A 58 -15.70 8.03 10.97
C LEU A 58 -15.10 8.99 12.01
N ARG A 59 -14.84 8.54 13.23
CA ARG A 59 -14.15 9.31 14.27
C ARG A 59 -12.64 9.07 14.32
N SER A 60 -12.19 8.06 13.57
CA SER A 60 -10.77 7.74 13.51
C SER A 60 -10.00 8.82 12.73
N ASN A 61 -8.84 9.19 13.28
CA ASN A 61 -7.92 10.14 12.66
C ASN A 61 -6.48 9.75 12.96
N GLY A 62 -5.54 10.24 12.15
CA GLY A 62 -4.13 9.95 12.36
C GLY A 62 -3.24 10.27 11.19
N GLU A 63 -1.95 10.01 11.38
CA GLU A 63 -0.91 10.23 10.37
C GLU A 63 -0.01 9.00 10.28
N VAL A 64 0.45 8.73 9.07
CA VAL A 64 1.43 7.69 8.73
C VAL A 64 2.54 8.34 7.94
N LEU A 65 3.75 8.31 8.49
CA LEU A 65 4.97 8.78 7.84
C LEU A 65 5.99 7.65 7.89
N ILE A 66 6.24 7.03 6.74
CA ILE A 66 7.17 5.90 6.63
C ILE A 66 8.20 6.21 5.55
N GLY A 67 9.46 6.10 5.92
CA GLY A 67 10.58 6.03 5.00
C GLY A 67 10.97 4.58 4.77
N LEU A 68 11.27 4.22 3.54
CA LEU A 68 11.70 2.89 3.13
C LEU A 68 13.07 3.01 2.45
N SER A 69 14.04 2.25 2.91
CA SER A 69 15.36 2.17 2.27
C SER A 69 15.74 0.71 2.01
N ASP A 70 16.55 0.53 0.95
CA ASP A 70 17.07 -0.78 0.56
C ASP A 70 16.00 -1.88 0.47
N TRP A 71 14.87 -1.54 -0.16
CA TRP A 71 13.78 -2.50 -0.32
C TRP A 71 14.07 -3.43 -1.49
N ILE A 72 14.35 -4.67 -1.15
CA ILE A 72 14.70 -5.73 -2.10
C ILE A 72 13.70 -6.87 -1.94
N ILE A 73 13.19 -7.37 -3.07
CA ILE A 73 12.48 -8.64 -3.15
C ILE A 73 13.43 -9.64 -3.78
N GLN A 74 13.70 -10.74 -3.09
CA GLN A 74 14.46 -11.87 -3.65
C GLN A 74 13.54 -12.70 -4.55
N ALA A 75 14.11 -13.33 -5.58
CA ALA A 75 13.39 -14.23 -6.48
C ALA A 75 12.54 -15.23 -5.68
N SER A 76 11.25 -15.21 -5.91
CA SER A 76 10.25 -15.95 -5.15
C SER A 76 8.93 -16.00 -5.90
N ASP A 77 8.00 -16.80 -5.40
CA ASP A 77 6.67 -16.90 -5.98
C ASP A 77 5.68 -16.03 -5.18
N LEU A 78 5.12 -15.02 -5.85
CA LEU A 78 4.00 -14.24 -5.32
C LEU A 78 2.73 -15.10 -5.34
N LYS A 79 2.17 -15.32 -4.16
CA LYS A 79 0.90 -16.06 -4.01
C LYS A 79 -0.29 -15.14 -4.32
N LEU A 80 -1.11 -15.53 -5.28
CA LEU A 80 -2.27 -14.77 -5.73
C LEU A 80 -3.61 -15.44 -5.31
N GLY A 81 -3.62 -16.12 -4.17
CA GLY A 81 -4.80 -16.84 -3.69
C GLY A 81 -5.22 -17.94 -4.65
N GLU A 82 -6.48 -17.92 -5.10
CA GLU A 82 -7.04 -18.92 -6.00
C GLU A 82 -6.42 -18.88 -7.42
N MET A 83 -5.77 -17.79 -7.80
CA MET A 83 -5.09 -17.66 -9.10
C MET A 83 -3.72 -18.35 -9.15
N GLY A 84 -3.28 -18.98 -8.06
CA GLY A 84 -2.01 -19.69 -7.99
C GLY A 84 -0.83 -18.81 -7.61
N SER A 85 0.35 -19.09 -8.18
CA SER A 85 1.56 -18.34 -7.90
C SER A 85 2.17 -17.78 -9.18
N PHE A 86 2.82 -16.61 -9.05
CA PHE A 86 3.52 -15.93 -10.13
C PHE A 86 4.99 -15.74 -9.75
N PRO A 87 5.94 -16.21 -10.57
CA PRO A 87 7.36 -16.05 -10.30
C PRO A 87 7.75 -14.56 -10.38
N VAL A 88 8.34 -14.04 -9.32
CA VAL A 88 8.90 -12.69 -9.25
C VAL A 88 10.41 -12.80 -9.24
N PRO A 89 11.14 -12.18 -10.17
CA PRO A 89 12.59 -12.16 -10.16
C PRO A 89 13.14 -11.32 -8.99
N ASP A 90 14.45 -11.35 -8.82
CA ASP A 90 15.11 -10.39 -7.92
C ASP A 90 14.76 -8.97 -8.37
N LEU A 91 14.19 -8.21 -7.46
CA LEU A 91 13.67 -6.86 -7.71
C LEU A 91 14.16 -5.91 -6.64
N VAL A 92 14.80 -4.85 -7.01
CA VAL A 92 15.12 -3.74 -6.13
C VAL A 92 14.01 -2.69 -6.26
N LEU A 93 13.18 -2.56 -5.23
CA LEU A 93 12.09 -1.58 -5.22
C LEU A 93 12.56 -0.19 -4.77
N SER A 94 13.61 -0.13 -3.95
CA SER A 94 14.15 1.14 -3.46
C SER A 94 15.65 1.02 -3.19
N LYS A 95 16.41 2.00 -3.65
CA LYS A 95 17.82 2.24 -3.26
C LYS A 95 17.98 3.64 -2.69
N GLY A 96 17.09 4.07 -1.83
CA GLY A 96 17.17 5.43 -1.34
C GLY A 96 15.97 5.83 -0.52
N LYS A 97 15.51 7.05 -0.70
CA LYS A 97 14.44 7.64 0.12
C LYS A 97 13.06 7.42 -0.51
N SER A 98 12.61 6.17 -0.50
CA SER A 98 11.20 5.91 -0.76
C SER A 98 10.37 6.29 0.46
N LYS A 99 9.13 6.75 0.25
CA LYS A 99 8.29 7.24 1.33
C LYS A 99 6.82 6.93 1.15
N ILE A 100 6.14 6.79 2.28
CA ILE A 100 4.69 6.72 2.37
C ILE A 100 4.25 7.81 3.34
N GLU A 101 3.43 8.72 2.85
CA GLU A 101 2.81 9.78 3.63
C GLU A 101 1.29 9.66 3.47
N ALA A 102 0.59 9.47 4.58
CA ALA A 102 -0.85 9.33 4.55
C ALA A 102 -1.49 9.91 5.82
N LYS A 103 -2.73 10.35 5.68
CA LYS A 103 -3.57 10.85 6.79
C LYS A 103 -4.87 10.11 6.83
N VAL A 104 -5.31 9.78 8.03
CA VAL A 104 -6.62 9.22 8.27
C VAL A 104 -7.53 10.32 8.76
N ASP A 105 -8.65 10.50 8.11
CA ASP A 105 -9.74 11.37 8.52
C ASP A 105 -11.08 10.76 8.11
N LYS A 106 -12.02 10.74 9.03
CA LYS A 106 -13.40 10.28 8.81
C LYS A 106 -13.51 8.91 8.12
N GLY A 107 -12.69 7.96 8.55
CA GLY A 107 -12.71 6.59 8.01
C GLY A 107 -12.06 6.44 6.62
N ALA A 108 -11.37 7.47 6.13
CA ALA A 108 -10.62 7.42 4.90
C ALA A 108 -9.14 7.68 5.16
N LEU A 109 -8.28 6.83 4.60
CA LEU A 109 -6.85 7.03 4.54
C LEU A 109 -6.53 7.78 3.24
N SER A 110 -6.18 9.05 3.35
CA SER A 110 -5.69 9.87 2.24
C SER A 110 -4.20 9.63 2.06
N VAL A 111 -3.82 8.94 1.00
CA VAL A 111 -2.42 8.73 0.59
C VAL A 111 -1.94 9.98 -0.12
N GLU A 112 -1.18 10.82 0.58
CA GLU A 112 -0.63 12.07 0.05
C GLU A 112 0.57 11.81 -0.86
N SER A 113 1.35 10.79 -0.52
CA SER A 113 2.49 10.33 -1.30
C SER A 113 2.80 8.87 -0.99
N LEU A 114 2.83 8.03 -2.01
CA LEU A 114 3.45 6.72 -1.97
C LEU A 114 4.48 6.69 -3.09
N LYS A 115 5.76 6.87 -2.73
CA LYS A 115 6.87 6.94 -3.68
C LYS A 115 7.86 5.83 -3.44
N LEU A 116 8.21 5.13 -4.53
CA LEU A 116 9.35 4.23 -4.61
C LEU A 116 10.37 4.83 -5.58
N GLU A 117 11.61 4.98 -5.17
CA GLU A 117 12.65 5.65 -5.94
C GLU A 117 13.96 4.85 -5.94
N GLY A 118 14.72 4.99 -7.03
CA GLY A 118 16.09 4.46 -7.16
C GLY A 118 16.18 2.95 -7.37
N GLY A 119 15.07 2.27 -7.59
CA GLY A 119 15.00 0.83 -7.82
C GLY A 119 14.69 0.43 -9.25
N ASP A 120 14.35 -0.84 -9.43
CA ASP A 120 13.90 -1.41 -10.70
C ASP A 120 12.47 -1.02 -11.06
N LEU A 121 11.67 -0.69 -10.03
CA LEU A 121 10.33 -0.14 -10.16
C LEU A 121 10.25 1.20 -9.43
N MET A 122 10.11 2.28 -10.16
CA MET A 122 9.80 3.59 -9.60
C MET A 122 8.29 3.78 -9.63
N LEU A 123 7.72 4.27 -8.53
CA LEU A 123 6.28 4.42 -8.35
C LEU A 123 5.97 5.76 -7.68
N ASP A 124 4.94 6.45 -8.15
CA ASP A 124 4.37 7.62 -7.48
C ASP A 124 2.85 7.49 -7.53
N LEU A 125 2.23 7.20 -6.37
CA LEU A 125 0.79 7.05 -6.23
C LEU A 125 0.24 8.00 -5.17
N LYS A 126 -0.99 8.46 -5.43
CA LYS A 126 -1.82 9.25 -4.51
C LYS A 126 -3.26 8.80 -4.59
N GLY A 127 -4.03 9.14 -3.57
CA GLY A 127 -5.46 8.86 -3.58
C GLY A 127 -6.03 8.54 -2.22
N LYS A 128 -7.05 7.70 -2.18
CA LYS A 128 -7.76 7.37 -0.94
C LYS A 128 -7.98 5.87 -0.79
N VAL A 129 -7.92 5.42 0.45
CA VAL A 129 -8.36 4.09 0.87
C VAL A 129 -9.46 4.27 1.90
N TYR A 130 -10.64 3.79 1.62
CA TYR A 130 -11.79 3.82 2.52
C TYR A 130 -11.71 2.61 3.44
N LEU A 131 -11.63 2.88 4.73
CA LEU A 131 -11.50 1.86 5.77
C LEU A 131 -12.86 1.20 6.02
N SER A 132 -12.82 -0.05 6.45
CA SER A 132 -13.96 -0.85 6.86
C SER A 132 -13.59 -1.60 8.14
N GLN A 133 -14.54 -2.28 8.77
CA GLN A 133 -14.26 -3.13 9.92
C GLN A 133 -13.33 -4.31 9.55
N GLU A 134 -13.49 -4.84 8.34
CA GLU A 134 -12.66 -5.90 7.78
C GLU A 134 -11.71 -5.34 6.72
N VAL A 135 -10.43 -5.67 6.80
CA VAL A 135 -9.40 -5.23 5.86
C VAL A 135 -9.69 -5.66 4.42
N SER A 136 -10.26 -6.86 4.24
CA SER A 136 -10.68 -7.38 2.93
C SER A 136 -11.67 -6.47 2.19
N ASN A 137 -12.47 -5.72 2.96
CA ASN A 137 -13.50 -4.81 2.46
C ASN A 137 -13.00 -3.37 2.27
N TYR A 138 -11.73 -3.08 2.56
CA TYR A 138 -11.15 -1.78 2.24
C TYR A 138 -11.30 -1.50 0.76
N ARG A 139 -11.73 -0.29 0.43
CA ARG A 139 -11.83 0.16 -0.96
C ARG A 139 -10.75 1.16 -1.26
N MET A 140 -10.02 0.92 -2.34
CA MET A 140 -8.96 1.83 -2.78
C MET A 140 -9.38 2.60 -4.03
N ASN A 141 -8.87 3.80 -4.13
CA ASN A 141 -8.89 4.63 -5.32
C ASN A 141 -7.57 5.41 -5.34
N LEU A 142 -6.55 4.76 -5.88
CA LEU A 142 -5.20 5.30 -6.00
C LEU A 142 -4.88 5.49 -7.48
N GLN A 143 -4.17 6.56 -7.78
CA GLN A 143 -3.74 6.84 -9.13
C GLN A 143 -2.36 7.49 -9.14
N GLY A 144 -1.66 7.33 -10.23
CA GLY A 144 -0.33 7.88 -10.44
C GLY A 144 0.39 7.20 -11.58
N ASN A 145 1.70 7.07 -11.46
CA ASN A 145 2.53 6.54 -12.52
C ASN A 145 3.56 5.56 -11.96
N PHE A 146 4.03 4.66 -12.81
CA PHE A 146 5.21 3.87 -12.53
C PHE A 146 6.17 3.86 -13.74
N GLN A 147 7.44 3.59 -13.45
CA GLN A 147 8.47 3.35 -14.46
C GLN A 147 9.23 2.08 -14.10
N MET A 148 9.70 1.37 -15.08
CA MET A 148 10.52 0.17 -14.92
C MET A 148 11.94 0.44 -15.41
N SER A 149 12.94 -0.11 -14.71
CA SER A 149 14.31 -0.15 -15.25
C SER A 149 14.33 -0.99 -16.53
N PRO A 150 15.24 -0.71 -17.49
CA PRO A 150 15.36 -1.52 -18.69
C PRO A 150 15.52 -3.01 -18.40
N LYS A 151 16.35 -3.36 -17.43
CA LYS A 151 16.58 -4.72 -16.98
C LYS A 151 15.30 -5.40 -16.50
N PHE A 152 14.50 -4.68 -15.71
CA PHE A 152 13.24 -5.24 -15.20
C PHE A 152 12.20 -5.37 -16.31
N ALA A 153 12.10 -4.40 -17.21
CA ALA A 153 11.22 -4.46 -18.38
C ALA A 153 11.54 -5.66 -19.29
N GLU A 154 12.84 -5.96 -19.51
CA GLU A 154 13.28 -7.13 -20.25
C GLU A 154 12.89 -8.45 -19.58
N SER A 155 13.01 -8.53 -18.25
CA SER A 155 12.63 -9.72 -17.47
C SER A 155 11.12 -10.00 -17.53
N LEU A 156 10.30 -8.99 -17.80
CA LEU A 156 8.85 -9.05 -17.95
C LEU A 156 8.41 -8.74 -19.40
N SER A 157 9.17 -9.18 -20.39
CA SER A 157 9.00 -8.82 -21.80
C SER A 157 7.58 -9.00 -22.33
N LEU A 158 6.88 -10.08 -21.96
CA LEU A 158 5.48 -10.31 -22.35
C LEU A 158 4.54 -9.25 -21.76
N VAL A 159 4.69 -8.93 -20.47
CA VAL A 159 3.86 -7.90 -19.82
C VAL A 159 4.17 -6.53 -20.41
N THR A 160 5.46 -6.22 -20.59
CA THR A 160 5.92 -4.97 -21.18
C THR A 160 5.35 -4.78 -22.58
N ALA A 161 5.35 -5.82 -23.42
CA ALA A 161 4.78 -5.77 -24.77
C ALA A 161 3.26 -5.47 -24.76
N LEU A 162 2.53 -5.99 -23.76
CA LEU A 162 1.08 -5.75 -23.63
C LEU A 162 0.77 -4.30 -23.26
N ILE A 163 1.62 -3.68 -22.42
CA ILE A 163 1.38 -2.33 -21.91
C ILE A 163 2.17 -1.24 -22.65
N GLU A 164 3.04 -1.58 -23.61
CA GLU A 164 3.92 -0.61 -24.29
C GLU A 164 3.16 0.56 -24.91
N LYS A 165 1.97 0.29 -25.45
CA LYS A 165 1.10 1.34 -26.02
C LYS A 165 0.54 2.33 -24.98
N GLN A 166 0.68 2.03 -23.70
CA GLN A 166 0.21 2.88 -22.61
C GLN A 166 1.31 3.80 -22.05
N LYS A 167 2.51 3.66 -22.57
CA LYS A 167 3.67 4.44 -22.15
C LYS A 167 3.52 5.90 -22.51
N SER A 168 3.72 6.77 -21.55
CA SER A 168 3.73 8.22 -21.72
C SER A 168 5.04 8.69 -22.36
N GLU A 169 5.08 9.94 -22.84
CA GLU A 169 6.27 10.53 -23.47
C GLU A 169 7.49 10.59 -22.53
N ASP A 170 7.27 10.71 -21.23
CA ASP A 170 8.30 10.68 -20.18
C ASP A 170 8.79 9.27 -19.82
N GLY A 171 8.30 8.25 -20.50
CA GLY A 171 8.65 6.85 -20.28
C GLY A 171 7.91 6.18 -19.10
N SER A 172 6.99 6.89 -18.44
CA SER A 172 6.16 6.32 -17.37
C SER A 172 4.89 5.65 -17.92
N TYR A 173 4.28 4.83 -17.08
CA TYR A 173 2.99 4.20 -17.35
C TYR A 173 1.96 4.71 -16.34
N PRO A 174 0.82 5.27 -16.79
CA PRO A 174 -0.27 5.66 -15.91
C PRO A 174 -0.84 4.43 -15.18
N LEU A 175 -0.96 4.50 -13.87
CA LEU A 175 -1.46 3.42 -13.02
C LEU A 175 -2.67 3.88 -12.23
N THR A 176 -3.73 3.07 -12.25
CA THR A 176 -4.92 3.27 -11.43
C THR A 176 -5.25 1.98 -10.70
N LEU A 177 -5.40 2.07 -9.39
CA LEU A 177 -5.78 0.97 -8.50
C LEU A 177 -7.12 1.31 -7.87
N THR A 178 -8.15 0.53 -8.18
CA THR A 178 -9.50 0.75 -7.65
C THR A 178 -10.12 -0.55 -7.15
N GLY A 179 -11.26 -0.47 -6.48
CA GLY A 179 -11.99 -1.64 -6.02
C GLY A 179 -11.67 -2.03 -4.59
N GLN A 180 -12.05 -3.24 -4.21
CA GLN A 180 -11.79 -3.80 -2.88
C GLN A 180 -10.35 -4.30 -2.79
N PHE A 181 -9.77 -4.26 -1.58
CA PHE A 181 -8.42 -4.77 -1.34
C PHE A 181 -8.29 -6.26 -1.65
N SER A 182 -9.35 -7.02 -1.39
CA SER A 182 -9.43 -8.46 -1.72
C SER A 182 -9.63 -8.75 -3.21
N LYS A 183 -10.13 -7.77 -3.98
CA LYS A 183 -10.37 -7.89 -5.43
C LYS A 183 -10.04 -6.56 -6.11
N PRO A 184 -8.75 -6.24 -6.27
CA PRO A 184 -8.33 -4.98 -6.87
C PRO A 184 -8.60 -4.97 -8.37
N ASN A 185 -8.97 -3.80 -8.87
CA ASN A 185 -8.99 -3.51 -10.30
C ASN A 185 -7.75 -2.68 -10.62
N ILE A 186 -6.82 -3.27 -11.36
CA ILE A 186 -5.54 -2.65 -11.74
C ILE A 186 -5.60 -2.25 -13.20
N LYS A 187 -5.36 -0.98 -13.46
CA LYS A 187 -5.43 -0.38 -14.80
C LYS A 187 -4.13 0.32 -15.13
N ILE A 188 -3.56 0.00 -16.28
CA ILE A 188 -2.37 0.66 -16.82
C ILE A 188 -2.79 1.41 -18.08
N GLY A 189 -2.91 2.73 -17.96
CA GLY A 189 -3.53 3.54 -19.00
C GLY A 189 -4.97 3.08 -19.27
N THR A 190 -5.23 2.56 -20.48
CA THR A 190 -6.53 1.98 -20.86
C THR A 190 -6.58 0.45 -20.71
N PHE A 191 -5.45 -0.19 -20.45
CA PHE A 191 -5.34 -1.64 -20.29
C PHE A 191 -5.73 -2.07 -18.87
N VAL A 192 -6.70 -2.97 -18.75
CA VAL A 192 -7.14 -3.55 -17.47
C VAL A 192 -6.47 -4.90 -17.31
N LEU A 193 -5.75 -5.09 -16.19
CA LEU A 193 -5.16 -6.38 -15.87
C LEU A 193 -6.27 -7.36 -15.45
N PRO A 194 -6.34 -8.54 -16.05
CA PRO A 194 -7.32 -9.56 -15.68
C PRO A 194 -6.86 -10.26 -14.39
N PHE A 195 -7.50 -9.93 -13.26
CA PHE A 195 -7.33 -10.63 -11.98
C PHE A 195 -8.66 -11.18 -11.48
#